data_c74eca4577c76e1d0f952c59af7a3d2b
#
_entry.id   c74eca4577c76e1d0f952c59af7a3d2b
#
_cell.length_a   1.000
_cell.length_b   1.000
_cell.length_c   1.000
_cell.angle_alpha   90.00
_cell.angle_beta   90.00
_cell.angle_gamma   90.00
#
_symmetry.space_group_name_H-M   'P 1'
#
loop_
_entity.id
_entity.type
_entity.pdbx_description
1 polymer ?
#
loop_
_entity_poly.entity_id
_entity_poly.type
_entity_poly.pdbx_seq_one_letter_code
_entity_poly.pdbx_strand_id
1 'polypeptide(L)'
;MNKRQLLIYDFFEVSRTQFAIIFIANAIVVMGELFNTAIEAVVDMAEEKFSEKYNRLAKISKDTAAGAVLVGAIFAVCTGIAILAQPNAFRAMFTYYAEKPYMIAVLIASLVLSFTFIFTGFNFKKKDK
;
A
#
# COMPACT_ATOMS: atom_id res chain seq x y z
N MET A 1 -9.85 -35.22 -6.17
CA MET A 1 -9.74 -33.79 -5.94
C MET A 1 -9.96 -33.08 -7.25
N ASN A 2 -11.02 -32.30 -7.36
CA ASN A 2 -11.57 -31.85 -8.64
C ASN A 2 -10.74 -30.69 -9.20
N LYS A 3 -10.18 -30.84 -10.39
CA LYS A 3 -9.30 -29.87 -11.08
C LYS A 3 -9.90 -28.46 -11.32
N ARG A 4 -11.15 -28.23 -10.94
CA ARG A 4 -11.83 -26.93 -11.13
C ARG A 4 -11.75 -25.98 -9.93
N GLN A 5 -11.37 -26.46 -8.75
CA GLN A 5 -11.20 -25.60 -7.56
C GLN A 5 -9.79 -25.03 -7.44
N LEU A 6 -8.89 -25.46 -8.30
CA LEU A 6 -7.46 -25.10 -8.31
C LEU A 6 -7.14 -23.74 -8.96
N LEU A 7 -8.11 -23.06 -9.57
CA LEU A 7 -7.82 -21.98 -10.54
C LEU A 7 -7.73 -20.56 -9.95
N ILE A 8 -7.98 -20.36 -8.67
CA ILE A 8 -7.97 -19.01 -8.08
C ILE A 8 -6.94 -18.89 -6.92
N TYR A 9 -6.51 -20.00 -6.34
CA TYR A 9 -5.64 -19.99 -5.15
C TYR A 9 -4.19 -20.43 -5.39
N ASP A 10 -3.82 -20.88 -6.61
CA ASP A 10 -2.59 -21.65 -6.83
C ASP A 10 -1.45 -20.92 -7.55
N PHE A 11 -1.52 -19.61 -7.80
CA PHE A 11 -0.35 -18.94 -8.37
C PHE A 11 0.73 -18.74 -7.33
N PHE A 12 0.36 -18.36 -6.13
CA PHE A 12 1.28 -18.15 -5.02
C PHE A 12 0.92 -19.08 -3.86
N GLU A 13 1.80 -19.99 -3.52
CA GLU A 13 1.67 -20.82 -2.33
C GLU A 13 2.02 -20.00 -1.08
N VAL A 14 1.05 -19.30 -0.54
CA VAL A 14 1.22 -18.51 0.68
C VAL A 14 0.62 -19.28 1.86
N SER A 15 1.46 -19.68 2.79
CA SER A 15 1.01 -20.31 4.03
C SER A 15 0.21 -19.34 4.91
N ARG A 16 -0.59 -19.85 5.83
CA ARG A 16 -1.34 -19.02 6.79
C ARG A 16 -0.40 -18.08 7.59
N THR A 17 0.77 -18.58 7.95
CA THR A 17 1.78 -17.79 8.68
C THR A 17 2.34 -16.67 7.82
N GLN A 18 2.68 -16.94 6.56
CA GLN A 18 3.17 -15.93 5.62
C GLN A 18 2.10 -14.86 5.35
N PHE A 19 0.83 -15.27 5.21
CA PHE A 19 -0.28 -14.34 5.08
C PHE A 19 -0.41 -13.44 6.31
N ALA A 20 -0.32 -14.00 7.51
CA ALA A 20 -0.36 -13.23 8.75
C ALA A 20 0.81 -12.22 8.84
N ILE A 21 2.02 -12.61 8.41
CA ILE A 21 3.18 -11.72 8.38
C ILE A 21 2.97 -10.56 7.40
N ILE A 22 2.47 -10.84 6.19
CA ILE A 22 2.12 -9.78 5.21
C ILE A 22 1.08 -8.83 5.79
N PHE A 23 0.05 -9.37 6.43
CA PHE A 23 -1.02 -8.57 7.04
C PHE A 23 -0.49 -7.67 8.14
N ILE A 24 0.37 -8.20 9.03
CA ILE A 24 1.01 -7.42 10.10
C ILE A 24 1.93 -6.33 9.49
N ALA A 25 2.73 -6.65 8.47
CA ALA A 25 3.58 -5.68 7.81
C ALA A 25 2.77 -4.50 7.24
N ASN A 26 1.65 -4.78 6.57
CA ASN A 26 0.74 -3.75 6.08
C ASN A 26 0.11 -2.93 7.21
N ALA A 27 -0.32 -3.59 8.29
CA ALA A 27 -0.89 -2.91 9.45
C ALA A 27 0.11 -1.93 10.09
N ILE A 28 1.39 -2.31 10.19
CA ILE A 28 2.46 -1.44 10.72
C ILE A 28 2.63 -0.20 9.83
N VAL A 29 2.62 -0.34 8.51
CA VAL A 29 2.72 0.80 7.59
C VAL A 29 1.53 1.74 7.76
N VAL A 30 0.30 1.21 7.78
CA VAL A 30 -0.91 2.02 7.97
C VAL A 30 -0.90 2.74 9.32
N MET A 31 -0.49 2.06 10.39
CA MET A 31 -0.33 2.69 11.71
C MET A 31 0.72 3.81 11.68
N GLY A 32 1.85 3.57 11.01
CA GLY A 32 2.89 4.58 10.83
C GLY A 32 2.37 5.84 10.15
N GLU A 33 1.62 5.70 9.06
CA GLU A 33 0.98 6.81 8.35
C GLU A 33 0.00 7.59 9.23
N LEU A 34 -0.82 6.89 10.02
CA LEU A 34 -1.75 7.54 10.95
C LEU A 34 -1.01 8.32 12.04
N PHE A 35 0.06 7.76 12.59
CA PHE A 35 0.91 8.47 13.57
C PHE A 35 1.61 9.66 12.94
N ASN A 36 2.15 9.53 11.73
CA ASN A 36 2.76 10.65 11.01
C ASN A 36 1.76 11.80 10.85
N THR A 37 0.56 11.50 10.36
CA THR A 37 -0.50 12.50 10.18
C THR A 37 -0.90 13.18 11.51
N ALA A 38 -0.97 12.41 12.60
CA ALA A 38 -1.26 12.96 13.92
C ALA A 38 -0.15 13.88 14.44
N ILE A 39 1.12 13.51 14.23
CA ILE A 39 2.28 14.33 14.59
C ILE A 39 2.29 15.62 13.77
N GLU A 40 2.05 15.55 12.46
CA GLU A 40 1.95 16.73 11.60
C GLU A 40 0.87 17.70 12.09
N ALA A 41 -0.33 17.19 12.39
CA ALA A 41 -1.44 18.01 12.88
C ALA A 41 -1.10 18.70 14.23
N VAL A 42 -0.46 18.00 15.16
CA VAL A 42 -0.03 18.58 16.46
C VAL A 42 1.06 19.62 16.28
N VAL A 43 2.02 19.35 15.40
CA VAL A 43 3.12 20.26 15.11
C VAL A 43 2.61 21.53 14.42
N ASP A 44 1.71 21.42 13.44
CA ASP A 44 1.11 22.56 12.75
C ASP A 44 0.35 23.46 13.72
N MET A 45 -0.43 22.88 14.61
CA MET A 45 -1.17 23.60 15.65
C MET A 45 -0.23 24.36 16.61
N ALA A 46 0.95 23.81 16.84
CA ALA A 46 1.96 24.43 17.69
C ALA A 46 2.76 25.53 16.95
N GLU A 47 3.05 25.34 15.65
CA GLU A 47 3.75 26.33 14.80
C GLU A 47 3.00 27.66 14.71
N GLU A 48 1.67 27.66 14.73
CA GLU A 48 0.86 28.87 14.72
C GLU A 48 1.07 29.78 15.94
N LYS A 49 1.62 29.24 17.03
CA LYS A 49 1.70 29.94 18.33
C LYS A 49 3.12 30.31 18.78
N PHE A 50 4.18 29.83 18.12
CA PHE A 50 5.53 29.91 18.64
C PHE A 50 6.57 30.48 17.64
N SER A 51 7.78 30.87 18.17
CA SER A 51 8.86 31.56 17.48
C SER A 51 9.66 30.71 16.48
N GLU A 52 10.55 31.37 15.67
CA GLU A 52 11.42 30.73 14.67
C GLU A 52 12.27 29.54 15.18
N LYS A 53 12.69 29.55 16.45
CA LYS A 53 13.42 28.42 17.05
C LYS A 53 12.56 27.16 17.15
N TYR A 54 11.26 27.35 17.36
CA TYR A 54 10.30 26.25 17.39
C TYR A 54 10.10 25.63 16.00
N ASN A 55 10.07 26.45 14.95
CA ASN A 55 9.91 25.99 13.56
C ASN A 55 10.99 24.98 13.15
N ARG A 56 12.23 25.12 13.65
CA ARG A 56 13.29 24.13 13.38
C ARG A 56 13.03 22.80 14.05
N LEU A 57 12.54 22.79 15.28
CA LEU A 57 12.19 21.56 16.01
C LEU A 57 10.96 20.89 15.39
N ALA A 58 9.99 21.68 14.99
CA ALA A 58 8.80 21.23 14.28
C ALA A 58 9.16 20.49 12.97
N LYS A 59 10.05 21.10 12.18
CA LYS A 59 10.56 20.46 10.96
C LYS A 59 11.24 19.13 11.25
N ILE A 60 12.13 19.07 12.24
CA ILE A 60 12.81 17.83 12.63
C ILE A 60 11.80 16.76 13.04
N SER A 61 10.76 17.13 13.79
CA SER A 61 9.73 16.18 14.24
C SER A 61 8.95 15.60 13.06
N LYS A 62 8.53 16.43 12.10
CA LYS A 62 7.85 16.01 10.87
C LYS A 62 8.75 15.10 10.02
N ASP A 63 10.00 15.52 9.78
CA ASP A 63 10.95 14.74 8.98
C ASP A 63 11.25 13.37 9.63
N THR A 64 11.34 13.32 10.98
CA THR A 64 11.56 12.07 11.70
C THR A 64 10.35 11.15 11.63
N ALA A 65 9.14 11.68 11.75
CA ALA A 65 7.92 10.90 11.64
C ALA A 65 7.76 10.31 10.22
N ALA A 66 7.94 11.13 9.19
CA ALA A 66 7.93 10.68 7.80
C ALA A 66 9.03 9.64 7.53
N GLY A 67 10.22 9.84 8.09
CA GLY A 67 11.32 8.87 7.99
C GLY A 67 10.99 7.52 8.61
N ALA A 68 10.31 7.50 9.74
CA ALA A 68 9.87 6.25 10.39
C ALA A 68 8.88 5.47 9.51
N VAL A 69 7.93 6.15 8.87
CA VAL A 69 7.01 5.54 7.91
C VAL A 69 7.76 4.96 6.71
N LEU A 70 8.70 5.72 6.16
CA LEU A 70 9.49 5.26 5.02
C LEU A 70 10.27 3.98 5.35
N VAL A 71 10.90 3.90 6.52
CA VAL A 71 11.59 2.70 6.99
C VAL A 71 10.62 1.53 7.11
N GLY A 72 9.45 1.74 7.72
CA GLY A 72 8.41 0.71 7.80
C GLY A 72 7.95 0.21 6.44
N ALA A 73 7.75 1.11 5.49
CA ALA A 73 7.37 0.77 4.13
C ALA A 73 8.44 -0.06 3.40
N ILE A 74 9.72 0.29 3.56
CA ILE A 74 10.84 -0.48 2.98
C ILE A 74 10.84 -1.91 3.53
N PHE A 75 10.71 -2.09 4.85
CA PHE A 75 10.65 -3.43 5.45
C PHE A 75 9.41 -4.21 5.01
N ALA A 76 8.27 -3.57 4.85
CA ALA A 76 7.05 -4.21 4.33
C ALA A 76 7.24 -4.70 2.89
N VAL A 77 7.87 -3.88 2.03
CA VAL A 77 8.22 -4.26 0.64
C VAL A 77 9.20 -5.42 0.63
N CYS A 78 10.26 -5.38 1.44
CA CYS A 78 11.23 -6.48 1.54
C CYS A 78 10.55 -7.78 2.00
N THR A 79 9.64 -7.70 2.97
CA THR A 79 8.84 -8.85 3.43
C THR A 79 7.95 -9.40 2.31
N GLY A 80 7.28 -8.51 1.59
CA GLY A 80 6.47 -8.89 0.42
C GLY A 80 7.30 -9.60 -0.65
N ILE A 81 8.46 -9.05 -0.99
CA ILE A 81 9.38 -9.67 -1.96
C ILE A 81 9.83 -11.04 -1.46
N ALA A 82 10.26 -11.15 -0.20
CA ALA A 82 10.76 -12.41 0.36
C ALA A 82 9.71 -13.52 0.33
N ILE A 83 8.43 -13.19 0.51
CA ILE A 83 7.35 -14.18 0.51
C ILE A 83 6.82 -14.46 -0.92
N LEU A 84 6.69 -13.42 -1.75
CA LEU A 84 6.05 -13.51 -3.06
C LEU A 84 7.03 -13.74 -4.22
N ALA A 85 8.34 -13.71 -4.00
CA ALA A 85 9.35 -13.98 -5.04
C ALA A 85 9.39 -15.48 -5.39
N GLN A 86 8.33 -15.99 -5.96
CA GLN A 86 8.18 -17.39 -6.38
C GLN A 86 8.21 -17.46 -7.93
N PRO A 87 9.35 -17.82 -8.56
CA PRO A 87 9.49 -17.82 -10.02
C PRO A 87 8.47 -18.71 -10.74
N ASN A 88 8.09 -19.82 -10.12
CA ASN A 88 7.11 -20.74 -10.69
C ASN A 88 5.69 -20.14 -10.71
N ALA A 89 5.34 -19.37 -9.69
CA ALA A 89 4.07 -18.66 -9.61
C ALA A 89 3.95 -17.61 -10.71
N PHE A 90 5.02 -16.85 -10.94
CA PHE A 90 5.07 -15.88 -12.04
C PHE A 90 4.91 -16.54 -13.41
N ARG A 91 5.62 -17.66 -13.66
CA ARG A 91 5.47 -18.41 -14.91
C ARG A 91 4.03 -18.90 -15.09
N ALA A 92 3.43 -19.50 -14.07
CA ALA A 92 2.05 -19.97 -14.11
C ALA A 92 1.07 -18.82 -14.39
N MET A 93 1.26 -17.68 -13.75
CA MET A 93 0.47 -16.48 -13.97
C MET A 93 0.59 -15.99 -15.42
N PHE A 94 1.78 -15.87 -15.97
CA PHE A 94 1.99 -15.44 -17.35
C PHE A 94 1.35 -16.41 -18.36
N THR A 95 1.50 -17.72 -18.15
CA THR A 95 0.88 -18.74 -19.00
C THR A 95 -0.64 -18.62 -18.95
N TYR A 96 -1.23 -18.45 -17.77
CA TYR A 96 -2.66 -18.29 -17.59
C TYR A 96 -3.22 -17.09 -18.37
N TYR A 97 -2.56 -15.93 -18.27
CA TYR A 97 -3.00 -14.73 -18.99
C TYR A 97 -2.77 -14.84 -20.50
N ALA A 98 -1.72 -15.52 -20.94
CA ALA A 98 -1.48 -15.79 -22.37
C ALA A 98 -2.55 -16.70 -22.97
N GLU A 99 -3.01 -17.70 -22.21
CA GLU A 99 -4.09 -18.61 -22.64
C GLU A 99 -5.49 -17.97 -22.59
N LYS A 100 -5.67 -16.93 -21.77
CA LYS A 100 -6.97 -16.27 -21.55
C LYS A 100 -6.89 -14.75 -21.72
N PRO A 101 -6.73 -14.26 -22.95
CA PRO A 101 -6.54 -12.84 -23.22
C PRO A 101 -7.70 -11.94 -22.76
N TYR A 102 -8.91 -12.50 -22.61
CA TYR A 102 -10.06 -11.75 -22.06
C TYR A 102 -9.85 -11.36 -20.59
N MET A 103 -9.05 -12.11 -19.83
CA MET A 103 -8.73 -11.77 -18.44
C MET A 103 -7.82 -10.54 -18.35
N ILE A 104 -6.97 -10.32 -19.35
CA ILE A 104 -6.17 -9.08 -19.45
C ILE A 104 -7.11 -7.89 -19.65
N ALA A 105 -8.12 -8.01 -20.49
CA ALA A 105 -9.12 -6.97 -20.71
C ALA A 105 -9.89 -6.64 -19.42
N VAL A 106 -10.28 -7.65 -18.63
CA VAL A 106 -10.92 -7.46 -17.31
C VAL A 106 -10.00 -6.74 -16.34
N LEU A 107 -8.72 -7.11 -16.32
CA LEU A 107 -7.72 -6.47 -15.42
C LEU A 107 -7.52 -5.00 -15.80
N ILE A 108 -7.36 -4.70 -17.09
CA ILE A 108 -7.24 -3.32 -17.57
C ILE A 108 -8.52 -2.52 -17.26
N ALA A 109 -9.69 -3.08 -17.49
CA ALA A 109 -10.97 -2.42 -17.19
C ALA A 109 -11.09 -2.10 -15.68
N SER A 110 -10.70 -3.04 -14.80
CA SER A 110 -10.75 -2.83 -13.36
C SER A 110 -9.76 -1.73 -12.90
N LEU A 111 -8.55 -1.69 -13.49
CA LEU A 111 -7.59 -0.64 -13.22
C LEU A 111 -8.10 0.73 -13.67
N VAL A 112 -8.65 0.84 -14.89
CA VAL A 112 -9.24 2.08 -15.41
C VAL A 112 -10.39 2.55 -14.52
N LEU A 113 -11.28 1.65 -14.10
CA LEU A 113 -12.36 1.94 -13.16
C LEU A 113 -11.84 2.46 -11.82
N SER A 114 -10.83 1.81 -11.25
CA SER A 114 -10.21 2.22 -9.99
C SER A 114 -9.57 3.60 -10.11
N PHE A 115 -8.80 3.86 -11.17
CA PHE A 115 -8.23 5.18 -11.45
C PHE A 115 -9.30 6.24 -11.59
N THR A 116 -10.34 5.97 -12.39
CA THR A 116 -11.45 6.91 -12.59
C THR A 116 -12.14 7.24 -11.28
N PHE A 117 -12.40 6.22 -10.44
CA PHE A 117 -13.03 6.42 -9.14
C PHE A 117 -12.16 7.28 -8.20
N ILE A 118 -10.86 7.04 -8.15
CA ILE A 118 -9.92 7.81 -7.32
C ILE A 118 -9.88 9.28 -7.79
N PHE A 119 -9.72 9.53 -9.08
CA PHE A 119 -9.61 10.89 -9.60
C PHE A 119 -10.94 11.65 -9.60
N THR A 120 -12.07 10.98 -9.82
CA THR A 120 -13.40 11.61 -9.78
C THR A 120 -13.82 11.90 -8.34
N GLY A 121 -13.53 10.99 -7.40
CA GLY A 121 -13.78 11.21 -5.97
C GLY A 121 -12.99 12.40 -5.40
N PHE A 122 -11.81 12.69 -5.93
CA PHE A 122 -11.01 13.85 -5.53
C PHE A 122 -11.60 15.18 -6.02
N ASN A 123 -12.27 15.20 -7.15
CA ASN A 123 -12.88 16.42 -7.72
C ASN A 123 -14.19 16.84 -7.04
N PHE A 124 -14.94 15.91 -6.46
CA PHE A 124 -16.17 16.27 -5.72
C PHE A 124 -15.86 17.11 -4.46
N LYS A 125 -14.71 16.88 -3.82
CA LYS A 125 -14.32 17.61 -2.60
C LYS A 125 -13.84 19.05 -2.84
N LYS A 126 -13.60 19.44 -4.09
CA LYS A 126 -13.11 20.78 -4.46
C LYS A 126 -14.21 21.77 -4.82
N LYS A 127 -15.47 21.34 -4.88
CA LYS A 127 -16.62 22.16 -5.30
C LYS A 127 -17.40 22.78 -4.14
N ASP A 128 -17.12 22.36 -2.91
CA ASP A 128 -17.82 22.82 -1.70
C ASP A 128 -16.95 23.70 -0.78
N LYS A 129 -16.04 24.52 -1.36
CA LYS A 129 -15.32 25.58 -0.64
C LYS A 129 -15.46 26.90 -1.33
#